data_b187c6cf7205e885b6e062fc8018db89
#
_entry.id   b187c6cf7205e885b6e062fc8018db89
#
_cell.length_a   1.000
_cell.length_b   1.000
_cell.length_c   1.000
_cell.angle_alpha   90.00
_cell.angle_beta   90.00
_cell.angle_gamma   90.00
#
_symmetry.space_group_name_H-M   'P 1'
#
loop_
_entity.id
_entity.type
_entity.pdbx_description
1 polymer ?
#
loop_
_entity_poly.entity_id
_entity_poly.type
_entity_poly.pdbx_seq_one_letter_code
_entity_poly.pdbx_strand_id
1 'polypeptide(L)' 'MTPLQETLDDLKRNGFQLKREGKKHSIFWNPETGQTIPVKRHDFDENDRRYILKEAGIKKR' A
#
# COMPACT_ATOMS: atom_id res chain seq x y z
N MET A 1 -5.64 -10.56 -11.02
CA MET A 1 -4.96 -10.07 -9.79
C MET A 1 -6.00 -9.51 -8.84
N THR A 2 -5.74 -9.64 -7.56
CA THR A 2 -6.63 -9.10 -6.54
C THR A 2 -6.33 -7.62 -6.31
N PRO A 3 -7.29 -6.84 -5.76
CA PRO A 3 -7.01 -5.44 -5.42
C PRO A 3 -5.81 -5.27 -4.50
N LEU A 4 -5.62 -6.19 -3.56
CA LEU A 4 -4.46 -6.15 -2.67
C LEU A 4 -3.16 -6.30 -3.44
N GLN A 5 -3.08 -7.29 -4.32
CA GLN A 5 -1.89 -7.55 -5.11
C GLN A 5 -1.53 -6.36 -5.98
N GLU A 6 -2.53 -5.78 -6.65
CA GLU A 6 -2.31 -4.59 -7.48
C GLU A 6 -1.82 -3.41 -6.65
N THR A 7 -2.37 -3.22 -5.46
CA THR A 7 -1.97 -2.14 -4.58
C THR A 7 -0.51 -2.30 -4.14
N LEU A 8 -0.11 -3.52 -3.77
CA LEU A 8 1.26 -3.78 -3.36
C LEU A 8 2.25 -3.51 -4.51
N ASP A 9 1.87 -3.90 -5.72
CA ASP A 9 2.71 -3.64 -6.90
C ASP A 9 2.86 -2.14 -7.14
N ASP A 10 1.77 -1.39 -7.03
CA ASP A 10 1.80 0.06 -7.21
C ASP A 10 2.66 0.74 -6.16
N LEU A 11 2.56 0.31 -4.91
CA LEU A 11 3.39 0.86 -3.83
C LEU A 11 4.87 0.63 -4.11
N LYS A 12 5.23 -0.58 -4.50
CA LYS A 12 6.62 -0.92 -4.80
C LYS A 12 7.16 -0.11 -5.96
N ARG A 13 6.36 0.10 -7.00
CA ARG A 13 6.76 0.90 -8.16
C ARG A 13 7.01 2.36 -7.80
N ASN A 14 6.38 2.82 -6.73
CA ASN A 14 6.49 4.21 -6.29
C ASN A 14 7.45 4.40 -5.11
N GLY A 15 8.33 3.44 -4.90
CA GLY A 15 9.40 3.57 -3.92
C GLY A 15 9.06 3.09 -2.51
N PHE A 16 7.88 2.52 -2.31
CA PHE A 16 7.52 1.97 -1.01
C PHE A 16 8.10 0.57 -0.84
N GLN A 17 8.50 0.27 0.37
CA GLN A 17 9.07 -1.03 0.72
C GLN A 17 8.32 -1.59 1.93
N LEU A 18 8.28 -2.91 2.04
CA LEU A 18 7.72 -3.54 3.22
C LEU A 18 8.66 -3.31 4.39
N LYS A 19 8.18 -2.57 5.37
CA LYS A 19 8.96 -2.29 6.57
C LYS A 19 8.73 -3.33 7.66
N ARG A 20 7.48 -3.75 7.80
CA ARG A 20 7.09 -4.65 8.88
C ARG A 20 5.82 -5.40 8.51
N GLU A 21 5.76 -6.66 8.87
CA GLU A 21 4.55 -7.46 8.73
C GLU A 21 3.92 -7.70 10.09
N GLY A 22 2.72 -7.16 10.29
CA GLY A 22 1.92 -7.43 11.47
C GLY A 22 0.91 -8.52 11.20
N LYS A 23 0.13 -8.88 12.22
CA LYS A 23 -0.90 -9.91 12.08
C LYS A 23 -2.04 -9.50 11.16
N LYS A 24 -2.46 -8.26 11.25
CA LYS A 24 -3.60 -7.75 10.48
C LYS A 24 -3.21 -6.74 9.41
N HIS A 25 -2.05 -6.14 9.54
CA HIS A 25 -1.59 -5.09 8.63
C HIS A 25 -0.12 -5.30 8.28
N SER A 26 0.21 -4.97 7.04
CA SER A 26 1.59 -4.84 6.60
C SER A 26 1.92 -3.36 6.58
N ILE A 27 3.06 -2.97 7.11
CA ILE A 27 3.47 -1.56 7.11
C ILE A 27 4.44 -1.33 5.96
N PHE A 28 4.06 -0.48 5.04
CA PHE A 28 4.91 -0.06 3.94
C PHE A 28 5.48 1.31 4.21
N TRP A 29 6.69 1.53 3.75
CA TRP A 29 7.46 2.72 4.06
C TRP A 29 8.19 3.21 2.82
N ASN A 30 8.19 4.52 2.63
CA ASN A 30 8.92 5.15 1.54
C ASN A 30 10.13 5.87 2.12
N PRO A 31 11.36 5.39 1.88
CA PRO A 31 12.55 6.02 2.44
C PRO A 31 12.81 7.43 1.92
N GLU A 32 12.29 7.77 0.76
CA GLU A 32 12.48 9.10 0.19
C GLU A 32 11.67 10.16 0.91
N THR A 33 10.44 9.82 1.29
CA THR A 33 9.52 10.77 1.93
C THR A 33 9.36 10.54 3.41
N GLY A 34 9.74 9.36 3.90
CA GLY A 34 9.52 8.95 5.28
C GLY A 34 8.09 8.54 5.58
N GLN A 35 7.23 8.49 4.58
CA GLN A 35 5.84 8.15 4.76
C GLN A 35 5.67 6.66 5.06
N THR A 36 4.79 6.34 6.01
CA THR A 36 4.42 4.96 6.30
C THR A 36 2.92 4.78 6.07
N ILE A 37 2.55 3.64 5.52
CA ILE A 37 1.14 3.33 5.22
C ILE A 37 0.83 1.92 5.71
N PRO A 38 -0.16 1.77 6.60
CA PRO A 38 -0.63 0.44 7.00
C PRO A 38 -1.55 -0.11 5.90
N VAL A 39 -1.29 -1.34 5.47
CA VAL A 39 -2.06 -2.00 4.43
C VAL A 39 -2.73 -3.23 5.01
N LYS A 40 -4.06 -3.29 4.94
CA LYS A 40 -4.82 -4.43 5.43
C LYS A 40 -4.43 -5.70 4.69
N ARG A 41 -4.39 -6.81 5.40
CA ARG A 41 -4.07 -8.11 4.81
C ARG A 41 -5.30 -8.94 4.49
N HIS A 42 -6.45 -8.60 5.10
CA HIS A 42 -7.69 -9.33 4.93
C HIS A 42 -8.80 -8.38 4.55
N ASP A 43 -9.78 -8.88 3.82
CA ASP A 43 -10.95 -8.11 3.40
C ASP A 43 -10.57 -6.83 2.65
N PHE A 44 -9.54 -6.92 1.83
CA PHE A 44 -9.04 -5.79 1.07
C PHE A 44 -9.81 -5.69 -0.25
N ASP A 45 -10.53 -4.58 -0.44
CA ASP A 45 -11.32 -4.35 -1.63
C ASP A 45 -10.86 -3.11 -2.39
N GLU A 46 -11.61 -2.74 -3.42
CA GLU A 46 -11.30 -1.60 -4.27
C GLU A 46 -11.33 -0.27 -3.51
N ASN A 47 -12.19 -0.16 -2.50
CA ASN A 47 -12.24 1.05 -1.68
C ASN A 47 -10.96 1.20 -0.85
N ASP A 48 -10.47 0.11 -0.31
CA ASP A 48 -9.19 0.11 0.42
C ASP A 48 -8.05 0.49 -0.51
N ARG A 49 -8.07 -0.03 -1.74
CA ARG A 49 -7.07 0.30 -2.74
C ARG A 49 -7.05 1.79 -3.05
N ARG A 50 -8.21 2.38 -3.27
CA ARG A 50 -8.32 3.81 -3.54
C ARG A 50 -7.78 4.64 -2.38
N TYR A 51 -8.10 4.24 -1.17
CA TYR A 51 -7.64 4.94 0.03
C TYR A 51 -6.12 4.90 0.12
N ILE A 52 -5.53 3.73 -0.06
CA ILE A 52 -4.08 3.56 0.01
C ILE A 52 -3.36 4.37 -1.08
N LEU A 53 -3.86 4.31 -2.31
CA LEU A 53 -3.26 5.05 -3.41
C LEU A 53 -3.33 6.56 -3.17
N LYS A 54 -4.44 7.02 -2.63
CA LYS A 54 -4.59 8.42 -2.29
C LYS A 54 -3.61 8.86 -1.21
N GLU A 55 -3.47 8.06 -0.16
CA GLU A 55 -2.54 8.34 0.93
C GLU A 55 -1.09 8.35 0.44
N ALA A 56 -0.76 7.47 -0.48
CA ALA A 56 0.58 7.37 -1.04
C ALA A 56 0.87 8.45 -2.08
N GLY A 57 -0.16 9.19 -2.51
CA GLY A 57 0.00 10.18 -3.56
C GLY A 57 0.18 9.57 -4.95
N ILE A 58 -0.23 8.34 -5.13
CA ILE A 58 -0.14 7.64 -6.41
C ILE A 58 -1.38 7.92 -7.23
N LYS A 59 -1.17 8.44 -8.44
CA LYS A 59 -2.28 8.68 -9.35
C LYS A 59 -2.60 7.44 -10.15
N LYS A 60 -3.84 7.04 -10.08
CA LYS A 60 -4.34 5.96 -10.91
C LYS A 60 -4.73 6.52 -12.28
N ARG A 61 -4.38 5.80 -13.31
CA ARG A 61 -4.77 6.16 -14.67
C ARG A 61 -6.24 5.80 -14.91
#